data_cdb0224795905355ae7a92ac437669c1
#
_entry.id   cdb0224795905355ae7a92ac437669c1
#
_cell.length_a   1.000
_cell.length_b   1.000
_cell.length_c   1.000
_cell.angle_alpha   90.00
_cell.angle_beta   90.00
_cell.angle_gamma   90.00
#
_symmetry.space_group_name_H-M   'P 1'
#
loop_
_entity.id
_entity.type
_entity.pdbx_description
1 polymer ?
#
loop_
_entity_poly.entity_id
_entity_poly.type
_entity_poly.pdbx_seq_one_letter_code
_entity_poly.pdbx_strand_id
1 'polypeptide(L)' 'MTETAAAPELLERLGLLLDRAVRKLGDAGETDAAARLAAEAWWLLRAPSPRCARRLNATLHYLTLKLTRKETNVHQR' A
#
# COMPACT_ATOMS: atom_id res chain seq x y z
N MET A 1 6.56 -3.28 29.20
CA MET A 1 6.55 -3.36 28.67
C MET A 1 6.85 -3.37 27.94
N THR A 2 6.97 -3.35 27.58
CA THR A 2 7.25 -3.18 26.92
C THR A 2 6.95 -3.33 25.92
N GLU A 3 6.57 -3.27 25.53
CA GLU A 3 6.28 -3.32 24.64
C GLU A 3 6.38 -3.21 23.71
N THR A 4 6.48 -2.93 23.74
CA THR A 4 6.71 -2.31 22.98
C THR A 4 7.10 -2.62 21.93
N ALA A 5 7.57 -2.96 22.12
CA ALA A 5 8.16 -3.26 20.99
C ALA A 5 7.43 -4.27 20.38
N ALA A 6 6.66 -3.91 19.58
CA ALA A 6 6.06 -4.82 18.74
C ALA A 6 7.14 -5.65 18.19
N ALA A 7 7.03 -6.88 18.33
CA ALA A 7 7.95 -7.77 17.71
C ALA A 7 7.99 -7.43 16.23
N PRO A 8 9.18 -7.45 15.62
CA PRO A 8 9.30 -7.22 14.19
C PRO A 8 8.39 -8.12 13.36
N GLU A 9 8.15 -9.35 13.83
CA GLU A 9 7.25 -10.25 13.13
C GLU A 9 5.82 -9.73 13.10
N LEU A 10 5.38 -9.17 14.21
CA LEU A 10 4.04 -8.64 14.27
C LEU A 10 3.89 -7.45 13.32
N LEU A 11 4.90 -6.61 13.31
CA LEU A 11 4.90 -5.46 12.41
C LEU A 11 4.86 -5.92 10.96
N GLU A 12 5.62 -6.94 10.60
CA GLU A 12 5.60 -7.46 9.24
C GLU A 12 4.26 -8.04 8.88
N ARG A 13 3.64 -8.76 9.81
CA ARG A 13 2.31 -9.32 9.57
C ARG A 13 1.27 -8.25 9.36
N LEU A 14 1.31 -7.22 10.18
CA LEU A 14 0.39 -6.11 10.02
C LEU A 14 0.61 -5.41 8.69
N GLY A 15 1.85 -5.24 8.31
CA GLY A 15 2.17 -4.64 7.02
C GLY A 15 1.63 -5.45 5.85
N LEU A 16 1.71 -6.79 5.95
CA LEU A 16 1.16 -7.65 4.92
C LEU A 16 -0.35 -7.51 4.82
N LEU A 17 -1.01 -7.47 5.97
CA LEU A 17 -2.46 -7.31 5.98
C LEU A 17 -2.86 -5.97 5.41
N LEU A 18 -2.11 -4.94 5.74
CA LEU A 18 -2.37 -3.61 5.22
C LEU A 18 -2.19 -3.60 3.71
N ASP A 19 -1.14 -4.21 3.20
CA ASP A 19 -0.90 -4.28 1.78
C ASP A 19 -2.04 -4.98 1.06
N ARG A 20 -2.51 -6.09 1.60
CA ARG A 20 -3.65 -6.80 1.03
C ARG A 20 -4.91 -5.95 1.02
N ALA A 21 -5.16 -5.27 2.13
CA ALA A 21 -6.36 -4.43 2.22
C ALA A 21 -6.30 -3.31 1.20
N VAL A 22 -5.15 -2.69 1.05
CA VAL A 22 -4.98 -1.60 0.09
C VAL A 22 -5.18 -2.10 -1.33
N ARG A 23 -4.64 -3.27 -1.66
CA ARG A 23 -4.84 -3.83 -2.99
C ARG A 23 -6.30 -4.15 -3.26
N LYS A 24 -6.98 -4.73 -2.29
CA LYS A 24 -8.39 -5.01 -2.46
C LYS A 24 -9.21 -3.75 -2.64
N LEU A 25 -8.85 -2.72 -1.91
CA LEU A 25 -9.53 -1.43 -2.05
C LEU A 25 -9.35 -0.89 -3.46
N GLY A 26 -8.14 -0.97 -3.97
CA GLY A 26 -7.86 -0.53 -5.33
C GLY A 26 -8.60 -1.36 -6.37
N ASP A 27 -8.64 -2.67 -6.17
CA ASP A 27 -9.34 -3.56 -7.10
C ASP A 27 -10.86 -3.35 -7.06
N ALA A 28 -11.36 -2.83 -5.95
CA ALA A 28 -12.78 -2.52 -5.83
C ALA A 28 -13.14 -1.18 -6.47
N GLY A 29 -12.18 -0.50 -7.06
CA GLY A 29 -12.46 0.75 -7.75
C GLY A 29 -12.05 2.00 -6.99
N GLU A 30 -11.63 1.86 -5.74
CA GLU A 30 -11.22 3.00 -4.93
C GLU A 30 -9.71 3.20 -5.06
N THR A 31 -9.27 3.35 -6.31
CA THR A 31 -7.84 3.34 -6.59
C THR A 31 -7.12 4.55 -6.02
N ASP A 32 -7.74 5.71 -6.07
CA ASP A 32 -7.13 6.91 -5.53
C ASP A 32 -6.97 6.82 -4.03
N ALA A 33 -8.01 6.38 -3.33
CA ALA A 33 -7.94 6.22 -1.88
C ALA A 33 -6.90 5.18 -1.50
N ALA A 34 -6.85 4.08 -2.25
CA ALA A 34 -5.88 3.03 -2.01
C ALA A 34 -4.46 3.55 -2.18
N ALA A 35 -4.22 4.34 -3.22
CA ALA A 35 -2.89 4.88 -3.47
C ALA A 35 -2.44 5.80 -2.34
N ARG A 36 -3.35 6.61 -1.82
CA ARG A 36 -3.02 7.50 -0.71
C ARG A 36 -2.66 6.71 0.54
N LEU A 37 -3.43 5.66 0.82
CA LEU A 37 -3.15 4.81 1.97
C LEU A 37 -1.81 4.11 1.83
N ALA A 38 -1.52 3.62 0.63
CA ALA A 38 -0.24 2.96 0.38
C ALA A 38 0.93 3.91 0.60
N ALA A 39 0.80 5.15 0.12
CA ALA A 39 1.86 6.14 0.27
C ALA A 39 2.07 6.50 1.74
N GLU A 40 0.99 6.66 2.47
CA GLU A 40 1.07 6.99 3.89
C GLU A 40 1.69 5.84 4.67
N ALA A 41 1.28 4.63 4.37
CA ALA A 41 1.83 3.45 5.04
C ALA A 41 3.31 3.27 4.72
N TRP A 42 3.69 3.51 3.46
CA TRP A 42 5.09 3.46 3.08
C TRP A 42 5.92 4.43 3.91
N TRP A 43 5.42 5.64 4.04
CA TRP A 43 6.11 6.67 4.80
C TRP A 43 6.33 6.26 6.24
N LEU A 44 5.29 5.70 6.86
CA LEU A 44 5.36 5.30 8.27
C LEU A 44 6.25 4.09 8.48
N LEU A 45 6.28 3.18 7.53
CA LEU A 45 6.96 1.91 7.70
C LEU A 45 8.38 1.87 7.17
N ARG A 46 8.80 2.88 6.43
CA ARG A 46 10.11 2.81 5.76
C ARG A 46 11.27 2.69 6.75
N ALA A 47 11.14 3.26 7.96
CA ALA A 47 12.19 3.13 8.95
C ALA A 47 12.02 1.87 9.80
N PRO A 48 10.85 1.62 10.43
CA PRO A 48 10.73 0.45 11.29
C PRO A 48 10.65 -0.87 10.53
N SER A 49 10.20 -0.86 9.28
CA SER A 49 10.11 -2.10 8.52
C SER A 49 10.32 -1.85 7.03
N PRO A 50 11.59 -1.78 6.60
CA PRO A 50 11.86 -1.53 5.17
C PRO A 50 11.25 -2.58 4.25
N ARG A 51 11.08 -3.81 4.72
CA ARG A 51 10.45 -4.85 3.92
C ARG A 51 9.01 -4.51 3.60
N CYS A 52 8.26 -4.10 4.62
CA CYS A 52 6.88 -3.70 4.42
C CYS A 52 6.79 -2.47 3.53
N ALA A 53 7.72 -1.54 3.73
CA ALA A 53 7.73 -0.34 2.90
C ALA A 53 7.96 -0.68 1.44
N ARG A 54 8.89 -1.60 1.15
CA ARG A 54 9.12 -2.01 -0.23
C ARG A 54 7.89 -2.64 -0.85
N ARG A 55 7.19 -3.46 -0.06
CA ARG A 55 5.97 -4.09 -0.54
C ARG A 55 4.89 -3.06 -0.84
N LEU A 56 4.73 -2.10 0.04
CA LEU A 56 3.75 -1.04 -0.18
C LEU A 56 4.13 -0.16 -1.36
N ASN A 57 5.41 0.05 -1.57
CA ASN A 57 5.87 0.80 -2.72
C ASN A 57 5.50 0.09 -4.02
N ALA A 58 5.66 -1.23 -4.05
CA ALA A 58 5.27 -2.01 -5.21
C ALA A 58 3.76 -1.91 -5.45
N THR A 59 2.99 -1.97 -4.37
CA THR A 59 1.55 -1.82 -4.48
C THR A 59 1.17 -0.43 -4.98
N LEU A 60 1.88 0.59 -4.53
CA LEU A 60 1.63 1.94 -4.98
C LEU A 60 1.87 2.06 -6.50
N HIS A 61 2.93 1.44 -7.00
CA HIS A 61 3.18 1.42 -8.44
C HIS A 61 2.06 0.72 -9.19
N TYR A 62 1.61 -0.40 -8.67
CA TYR A 62 0.50 -1.13 -9.25
C TYR A 62 -0.75 -0.25 -9.35
N LEU A 63 -1.05 0.47 -8.27
CA LEU A 63 -2.22 1.34 -8.24
C LEU A 63 -2.08 2.52 -9.18
N THR A 64 -0.88 3.06 -9.27
CA THR A 64 -0.60 4.16 -10.19
C THR A 64 -0.84 3.73 -11.63
N LEU A 65 -0.42 2.53 -11.97
CA LEU A 65 -0.67 2.00 -13.31
C LEU A 65 -2.15 1.84 -13.58
N LYS A 66 -2.91 1.41 -12.59
CA LYS A 66 -4.36 1.30 -12.75
C LYS A 66 -4.98 2.66 -13.03
N LEU A 67 -4.56 3.68 -12.31
CA LEU A 67 -5.07 5.02 -12.54
C LEU A 67 -4.75 5.51 -13.92
N THR A 68 -3.53 5.29 -14.36
CA THR A 68 -3.09 5.70 -15.69
C THR A 68 -3.91 5.01 -16.77
N ARG A 69 -4.13 3.70 -16.62
CA ARG A 69 -4.93 2.95 -17.57
C ARG A 69 -6.35 3.47 -17.65
N LYS A 70 -6.91 3.79 -16.52
CA LYS A 70 -8.26 4.32 -16.45
C LYS A 70 -8.37 5.61 -17.22
N GLU A 71 -7.40 6.49 -17.03
CA GLU A 71 -7.37 7.76 -17.75
C GLU A 71 -7.20 7.55 -19.24
N THR A 72 -6.34 6.64 -19.61
CA THR A 72 -6.12 6.34 -21.01
C THR A 72 -7.39 5.84 -21.67
N ASN A 73 -8.09 4.94 -20.97
CA ASN A 73 -9.33 4.42 -21.51
C ASN A 73 -10.38 5.50 -21.70
N VAL A 74 -10.47 6.41 -20.76
CA VAL A 74 -11.41 7.53 -20.89
C VAL A 74 -11.06 8.39 -22.08
N HIS A 75 -9.78 8.64 -22.28
CA HIS A 75 -9.33 9.47 -23.39
C HIS A 75 -9.62 8.84 -24.74
N GLN A 76 -9.56 7.53 -24.81
CA GLN A 76 -9.75 6.86 -26.08
C GLN A 76 -11.20 6.83 -26.52
N ARG A 77 -12.10 7.22 -25.65
CA ARG A 77 -13.48 7.32 -26.04
C ARG A 77 -13.77 8.67 -26.61
#